data_92fcd99601f4cf5b99db22545f79de13
#
_entry.id   92fcd99601f4cf5b99db22545f79de13
#
_cell.length_a   1.000
_cell.length_b   1.000
_cell.length_c   1.000
_cell.angle_alpha   90.00
_cell.angle_beta   90.00
_cell.angle_gamma   90.00
#
_symmetry.space_group_name_H-M   'P 1'
#
loop_
_entity.id
_entity.type
_entity.pdbx_description
1 polymer ?
#
loop_
_entity_poly.entity_id
_entity_poly.type
_entity_poly.pdbx_seq_one_letter_code
_entity_poly.pdbx_strand_id
1 'polypeptide(L)'
;MKDYNKILKSDERAVFDLLDLYSRYGYSRFKSGKFEEYELYARNRDFIGQDAILTFTDSSGRLMALKPDVTLSIAKNSSDEPGVVNSFSYNDYVYRRSREDRTFREINQTGIECIGDIGSYDICEVILLAVKSLETISSDYVLDISHMGIVRGLIRELA
;
A
#
# COMPACT_ATOMS: atom_id res chain seq x y z
N MET A 1 2.07 -6.91 32.99
CA MET A 1 1.87 -6.63 31.53
C MET A 1 0.44 -7.05 31.18
N LYS A 2 -0.38 -6.18 30.62
CA LYS A 2 -1.76 -6.54 30.24
C LYS A 2 -1.70 -7.53 29.09
N ASP A 3 -2.41 -8.65 29.21
CA ASP A 3 -2.50 -9.67 28.16
C ASP A 3 -3.55 -9.22 27.11
N TYR A 4 -3.09 -8.50 26.09
CA TYR A 4 -3.93 -8.03 25.00
C TYR A 4 -4.43 -9.17 24.08
N ASN A 5 -3.82 -10.36 24.15
CA ASN A 5 -4.19 -11.52 23.33
C ASN A 5 -5.62 -12.02 23.58
N LYS A 6 -6.22 -11.69 24.73
CA LYS A 6 -7.60 -12.05 25.05
C LYS A 6 -8.64 -11.10 24.46
N ILE A 7 -8.23 -9.93 23.98
CA ILE A 7 -9.12 -8.85 23.54
C ILE A 7 -9.08 -8.72 22.02
N LEU A 8 -7.90 -8.94 21.40
CA LEU A 8 -7.70 -8.79 19.96
C LEU A 8 -8.27 -9.98 19.19
N LYS A 9 -8.97 -9.70 18.11
CA LYS A 9 -9.32 -10.69 17.09
C LYS A 9 -8.07 -11.14 16.33
N SER A 10 -8.18 -12.23 15.58
CA SER A 10 -7.05 -12.79 14.82
C SER A 10 -6.49 -11.83 13.78
N ASP A 11 -7.36 -11.11 13.07
CA ASP A 11 -7.00 -10.11 12.09
C ASP A 11 -6.31 -8.88 12.72
N GLU A 12 -6.80 -8.40 13.87
CA GLU A 12 -6.17 -7.30 14.60
C GLU A 12 -4.78 -7.70 15.10
N ARG A 13 -4.63 -8.94 15.58
CA ARG A 13 -3.33 -9.47 16.02
C ARG A 13 -2.35 -9.56 14.85
N ALA A 14 -2.77 -10.09 13.71
CA ALA A 14 -1.94 -10.17 12.51
C ALA A 14 -1.43 -8.78 12.10
N VAL A 15 -2.26 -7.74 12.17
CA VAL A 15 -1.84 -6.35 11.91
C VAL A 15 -0.71 -5.93 12.85
N PHE A 16 -0.83 -6.18 14.16
CA PHE A 16 0.23 -5.80 15.13
C PHE A 16 1.52 -6.58 14.90
N ASP A 17 1.43 -7.88 14.59
CA ASP A 17 2.59 -8.72 14.33
C ASP A 17 3.32 -8.27 13.06
N LEU A 18 2.58 -7.90 12.00
CA LEU A 18 3.14 -7.34 10.77
C LEU A 18 3.83 -5.99 11.02
N LEU A 19 3.20 -5.09 11.76
CA LEU A 19 3.78 -3.79 12.06
C LEU A 19 5.04 -3.91 12.94
N ASP A 20 5.08 -4.85 13.87
CA ASP A 20 6.29 -5.16 14.65
C ASP A 20 7.39 -5.71 13.74
N LEU A 21 7.06 -6.65 12.86
CA LEU A 21 7.98 -7.17 11.83
C LEU A 21 8.62 -6.03 11.05
N TYR A 22 7.82 -5.13 10.47
CA TYR A 22 8.31 -4.03 9.64
C TYR A 22 9.15 -3.02 10.42
N SER A 23 8.77 -2.74 11.67
CA SER A 23 9.54 -1.82 12.53
C SER A 23 10.93 -2.34 12.84
N ARG A 24 11.11 -3.66 12.99
CA ARG A 24 12.43 -4.30 13.20
C ARG A 24 13.35 -4.19 11.99
N TYR A 25 12.80 -4.00 10.79
CA TYR A 25 13.56 -3.72 9.57
C TYR A 25 13.73 -2.22 9.28
N GLY A 26 13.34 -1.35 10.23
CA GLY A 26 13.55 0.09 10.12
C GLY A 26 12.48 0.84 9.33
N TYR A 27 11.37 0.19 8.95
CA TYR A 27 10.28 0.86 8.24
C TYR A 27 9.54 1.82 9.17
N SER A 28 9.52 3.09 8.79
CA SER A 28 8.81 4.14 9.52
C SER A 28 7.31 4.05 9.30
N ARG A 29 6.53 4.27 10.37
CA ARG A 29 5.09 4.20 10.25
C ARG A 29 4.52 5.40 9.51
N PHE A 30 3.85 5.15 8.39
CA PHE A 30 3.10 6.14 7.63
C PHE A 30 1.62 6.09 8.01
N LYS A 31 1.00 7.26 8.09
CA LYS A 31 -0.44 7.42 8.27
C LYS A 31 -0.92 8.61 7.45
N SER A 32 -1.88 8.39 6.58
CA SER A 32 -2.51 9.44 5.79
C SER A 32 -3.94 9.74 6.25
N GLY A 33 -4.49 10.83 5.73
CA GLY A 33 -5.92 11.12 5.84
C GLY A 33 -6.77 10.11 5.07
N LYS A 34 -8.06 10.04 5.41
CA LYS A 34 -9.04 9.24 4.65
C LYS A 34 -9.41 9.90 3.32
N PHE A 35 -9.23 11.20 3.23
CA PHE A 35 -9.63 12.05 2.11
C PHE A 35 -8.40 12.68 1.48
N GLU A 36 -8.40 12.72 0.15
CA GLU A 36 -7.39 13.39 -0.66
C GLU A 36 -8.10 14.26 -1.71
N GLU A 37 -7.40 15.24 -2.27
CA GLU A 37 -7.93 15.96 -3.43
C GLU A 37 -8.04 15.01 -4.62
N TYR A 38 -9.18 15.02 -5.30
CA TYR A 38 -9.44 14.14 -6.45
C TYR A 38 -8.38 14.29 -7.54
N GLU A 39 -7.78 15.46 -7.69
CA GLU A 39 -6.74 15.76 -8.68
C GLU A 39 -5.53 14.81 -8.58
N LEU A 40 -5.17 14.38 -7.37
CA LEU A 40 -4.11 13.38 -7.16
C LEU A 40 -4.38 12.10 -7.96
N TYR A 41 -5.63 11.64 -7.92
CA TYR A 41 -6.05 10.42 -8.61
C TYR A 41 -6.35 10.65 -10.09
N ALA A 42 -6.85 11.83 -10.43
CA ALA A 42 -7.11 12.21 -11.82
C ALA A 42 -5.85 12.22 -12.68
N ARG A 43 -4.71 12.63 -12.10
CA ARG A 43 -3.40 12.61 -12.77
C ARG A 43 -2.79 11.21 -12.87
N ASN A 44 -3.22 10.28 -12.05
CA ASN A 44 -2.68 8.91 -11.95
C ASN A 44 -3.73 7.85 -12.32
N ARG A 45 -4.60 8.15 -13.30
CA ARG A 45 -5.73 7.28 -13.70
C ARG A 45 -5.33 5.89 -14.17
N ASP A 46 -4.18 5.77 -14.80
CA ASP A 46 -3.66 4.50 -15.31
C ASP A 46 -3.27 3.55 -14.16
N PHE A 47 -2.97 4.11 -12.98
CA PHE A 47 -2.67 3.34 -11.78
C PHE A 47 -3.93 2.88 -11.03
N ILE A 48 -4.98 3.72 -11.06
CA ILE A 48 -6.21 3.46 -10.31
C ILE A 48 -7.37 3.37 -11.29
N GLY A 49 -7.84 2.37 -11.81
CA GLY A 49 -8.96 2.28 -12.76
C GLY A 49 -10.10 3.28 -12.50
N GLN A 50 -10.67 3.82 -13.56
CA GLN A 50 -11.59 4.99 -13.52
C GLN A 50 -12.87 4.81 -12.67
N ASP A 51 -13.34 3.57 -12.50
CA ASP A 51 -14.62 3.28 -11.82
C ASP A 51 -14.47 3.04 -10.31
N ALA A 52 -13.26 3.20 -9.77
CA ALA A 52 -12.92 2.75 -8.42
C ALA A 52 -12.98 3.86 -7.37
N ILE A 53 -13.14 5.14 -7.74
CA ILE A 53 -12.95 6.28 -6.82
C ILE A 53 -14.31 6.83 -6.39
N LEU A 54 -14.54 6.86 -5.07
CA LEU A 54 -15.66 7.56 -4.48
C LEU A 54 -15.29 9.02 -4.25
N THR A 55 -16.03 9.93 -4.88
CA THR A 55 -15.81 11.38 -4.79
C THR A 55 -16.93 12.09 -4.06
N PHE A 56 -16.61 13.23 -3.46
CA PHE A 56 -17.56 14.14 -2.84
C PHE A 56 -17.03 15.58 -2.88
N THR A 57 -17.91 16.54 -2.69
CA THR A 57 -17.53 17.96 -2.61
C THR A 57 -17.44 18.40 -1.15
N ASP A 58 -16.33 19.02 -0.77
CA ASP A 58 -16.15 19.55 0.59
C ASP A 58 -16.92 20.87 0.78
N SER A 59 -16.89 21.39 2.01
CA SER A 59 -17.60 22.64 2.36
C SER A 59 -17.06 23.88 1.64
N SER A 60 -15.87 23.81 1.04
CA SER A 60 -15.27 24.90 0.25
C SER A 60 -15.50 24.73 -1.26
N GLY A 61 -16.24 23.71 -1.68
CA GLY A 61 -16.52 23.43 -3.09
C GLY A 61 -15.44 22.63 -3.80
N ARG A 62 -14.42 22.11 -3.10
CA ARG A 62 -13.35 21.29 -3.70
C ARG A 62 -13.81 19.87 -3.90
N LEU A 63 -13.44 19.27 -5.03
CA LEU A 63 -13.70 17.87 -5.32
C LEU A 63 -12.67 17.01 -4.58
N MET A 64 -13.15 16.23 -3.64
CA MET A 64 -12.39 15.32 -2.80
C MET A 64 -12.68 13.87 -3.18
N ALA A 65 -11.79 12.98 -2.80
CA ALA A 65 -11.95 11.54 -2.98
C ALA A 65 -11.67 10.79 -1.68
N LEU A 66 -12.40 9.72 -1.44
CA LEU A 66 -12.01 8.70 -0.50
C LEU A 66 -10.85 7.91 -1.11
N LYS A 67 -9.81 7.73 -0.32
CA LYS A 67 -8.55 7.10 -0.73
C LYS A 67 -8.76 5.66 -1.25
N PRO A 68 -8.52 5.39 -2.55
CA PRO A 68 -8.65 4.05 -3.12
C PRO A 68 -7.37 3.21 -2.97
N ASP A 69 -6.25 3.88 -2.64
CA ASP A 69 -4.92 3.27 -2.54
C ASP A 69 -4.03 4.08 -1.59
N VAL A 70 -3.10 3.40 -0.89
CA VAL A 70 -2.17 4.04 0.06
C VAL A 70 -0.90 4.47 -0.64
N THR A 71 -0.45 3.76 -1.67
CA THR A 71 0.84 3.99 -2.35
C THR A 71 0.96 5.40 -2.90
N LEU A 72 -0.10 5.93 -3.54
CA LEU A 72 -0.08 7.30 -4.06
C LEU A 72 0.03 8.36 -2.95
N SER A 73 -0.62 8.12 -1.81
CA SER A 73 -0.49 9.02 -0.66
C SER A 73 0.93 9.00 -0.08
N ILE A 74 1.58 7.82 -0.06
CA ILE A 74 2.97 7.68 0.36
C ILE A 74 3.89 8.35 -0.65
N ALA A 75 3.75 8.08 -1.93
CA ALA A 75 4.58 8.65 -2.99
C ALA A 75 4.56 10.19 -2.99
N LYS A 76 3.38 10.79 -2.81
CA LYS A 76 3.21 12.25 -2.67
C LYS A 76 4.01 12.85 -1.50
N ASN A 77 4.21 12.08 -0.44
CA ASN A 77 4.88 12.54 0.80
C ASN A 77 6.32 12.00 0.92
N SER A 78 6.81 11.25 -0.07
CA SER A 78 8.18 10.75 -0.11
C SER A 78 9.13 11.82 -0.63
N SER A 79 10.40 11.76 -0.19
CA SER A 79 11.46 12.59 -0.75
C SER A 79 11.86 12.06 -2.13
N ASP A 80 12.10 12.98 -3.07
CA ASP A 80 12.64 12.69 -4.42
C ASP A 80 14.12 13.06 -4.52
N GLU A 81 14.82 13.08 -3.40
CA GLU A 81 16.25 13.40 -3.36
C GLU A 81 17.07 12.20 -3.88
N PRO A 82 18.07 12.41 -4.78
CA PRO A 82 18.96 11.36 -5.25
C PRO A 82 19.71 10.67 -4.11
N GLY A 83 19.77 9.33 -4.16
CA GLY A 83 20.42 8.51 -3.13
C GLY A 83 19.60 8.29 -1.86
N VAL A 84 18.37 8.82 -1.80
CA VAL A 84 17.47 8.59 -0.67
C VAL A 84 16.52 7.45 -0.96
N VAL A 85 16.39 6.52 0.00
CA VAL A 85 15.41 5.46 0.02
C VAL A 85 14.45 5.71 1.18
N ASN A 86 13.17 5.81 0.89
CA ASN A 86 12.11 5.98 1.87
C ASN A 86 11.43 4.64 2.12
N SER A 87 11.50 4.13 3.34
CA SER A 87 10.91 2.86 3.75
C SER A 87 9.76 3.10 4.74
N PHE A 88 8.55 2.86 4.29
CA PHE A 88 7.33 3.06 5.08
C PHE A 88 6.55 1.78 5.30
N SER A 89 6.00 1.61 6.48
CA SER A 89 4.97 0.63 6.80
C SER A 89 3.65 1.33 7.06
N TYR A 90 2.56 0.68 6.71
CA TYR A 90 1.22 1.25 6.94
C TYR A 90 0.22 0.18 7.38
N ASN A 91 -0.78 0.62 8.11
CA ASN A 91 -2.07 -0.04 8.29
C ASN A 91 -3.12 1.03 8.13
N ASP A 92 -3.86 0.98 7.04
CA ASP A 92 -4.81 2.02 6.70
C ASP A 92 -6.01 1.47 5.91
N TYR A 93 -7.08 2.23 5.88
CA TYR A 93 -8.28 1.87 5.15
C TYR A 93 -8.30 2.51 3.77
N VAL A 94 -8.65 1.70 2.78
CA VAL A 94 -8.91 2.13 1.41
C VAL A 94 -10.36 1.85 1.03
N TYR A 95 -10.88 2.62 0.09
CA TYR A 95 -12.28 2.59 -0.31
C TYR A 95 -12.35 2.22 -1.79
N ARG A 96 -12.79 1.00 -2.08
CA ARG A 96 -12.85 0.49 -3.45
C ARG A 96 -14.23 -0.02 -3.79
N ARG A 97 -14.60 0.16 -5.05
CA ARG A 97 -15.83 -0.42 -5.58
C ARG A 97 -15.61 -1.92 -5.83
N SER A 98 -16.50 -2.74 -5.28
CA SER A 98 -16.56 -4.16 -5.59
C SER A 98 -16.93 -4.37 -7.06
N ARG A 99 -16.26 -5.31 -7.72
CA ARG A 99 -16.56 -5.68 -9.12
C ARG A 99 -17.83 -6.50 -9.24
N GLU A 100 -18.21 -7.24 -8.18
CA GLU A 100 -19.37 -8.15 -8.16
C GLU A 100 -20.69 -7.40 -8.02
N ASP A 101 -20.82 -6.59 -6.97
CA ASP A 101 -22.09 -5.94 -6.59
C ASP A 101 -22.08 -4.43 -6.80
N ARG A 102 -20.95 -3.88 -7.31
CA ARG A 102 -20.73 -2.44 -7.54
C ARG A 102 -20.89 -1.56 -6.30
N THR A 103 -20.93 -2.13 -5.10
CA THR A 103 -20.93 -1.38 -3.84
C THR A 103 -19.53 -0.91 -3.47
N PHE A 104 -19.43 0.17 -2.70
CA PHE A 104 -18.17 0.60 -2.11
C PHE A 104 -17.92 -0.16 -0.83
N ARG A 105 -16.67 -0.62 -0.68
CA ARG A 105 -16.20 -1.33 0.51
C ARG A 105 -15.02 -0.61 1.12
N GLU A 106 -15.01 -0.55 2.45
CA GLU A 106 -13.85 -0.18 3.23
C GLU A 106 -13.00 -1.43 3.43
N ILE A 107 -11.74 -1.37 3.02
CA ILE A 107 -10.79 -2.48 3.08
C ILE A 107 -9.60 -2.06 3.93
N ASN A 108 -9.31 -2.79 5.00
CA ASN A 108 -8.09 -2.59 5.77
C ASN A 108 -6.91 -3.19 4.97
N GLN A 109 -5.87 -2.39 4.76
CA GLN A 109 -4.63 -2.80 4.13
C GLN A 109 -3.46 -2.59 5.08
N THR A 110 -2.65 -3.63 5.24
CA THR A 110 -1.38 -3.55 5.95
C THR A 110 -0.27 -3.92 4.99
N GLY A 111 0.78 -3.12 4.93
CA GLY A 111 1.87 -3.35 3.99
C GLY A 111 3.06 -2.43 4.20
N ILE A 112 4.00 -2.54 3.27
CA ILE A 112 5.20 -1.71 3.19
C ILE A 112 5.31 -1.07 1.81
N GLU A 113 5.95 0.08 1.77
CA GLU A 113 6.37 0.76 0.55
C GLU A 113 7.84 1.16 0.69
N CYS A 114 8.61 0.88 -0.34
CA CYS A 114 10.01 1.28 -0.46
C CYS A 114 10.16 2.12 -1.73
N ILE A 115 10.45 3.41 -1.58
CA ILE A 115 10.37 4.39 -2.67
C ILE A 115 11.65 5.23 -2.68
N GLY A 116 12.21 5.47 -3.86
CA GLY A 116 13.40 6.30 -4.06
C GLY A 116 14.44 5.63 -4.93
N ASP A 117 15.70 5.81 -4.60
CA ASP A 117 16.84 5.25 -5.35
C ASP A 117 17.10 3.78 -4.96
N ILE A 118 16.17 2.92 -5.41
CA ILE A 118 16.08 1.50 -5.03
C ILE A 118 17.21 0.68 -5.64
N GLY A 119 18.00 0.04 -4.80
CA GLY A 119 19.04 -0.92 -5.19
C GLY A 119 18.60 -2.39 -5.08
N SER A 120 19.51 -3.29 -5.43
CA SER A 120 19.25 -4.74 -5.34
C SER A 120 19.01 -5.21 -3.90
N TYR A 121 19.63 -4.56 -2.92
CA TYR A 121 19.43 -4.86 -1.50
C TYR A 121 17.98 -4.59 -1.08
N ASP A 122 17.45 -3.41 -1.44
CA ASP A 122 16.09 -3.00 -1.08
C ASP A 122 15.04 -3.94 -1.71
N ILE A 123 15.27 -4.35 -2.97
CA ILE A 123 14.41 -5.32 -3.64
C ILE A 123 14.41 -6.67 -2.91
N CYS A 124 15.58 -7.18 -2.54
CA CYS A 124 15.69 -8.44 -1.79
C CYS A 124 15.03 -8.34 -0.41
N GLU A 125 15.19 -7.22 0.27
CA GLU A 125 14.57 -6.98 1.58
C GLU A 125 13.04 -6.94 1.49
N VAL A 126 12.49 -6.23 0.49
CA VAL A 126 11.04 -6.19 0.25
C VAL A 126 10.47 -7.59 -0.02
N ILE A 127 11.15 -8.39 -0.86
CA ILE A 127 10.73 -9.77 -1.14
C ILE A 127 10.79 -10.63 0.13
N LEU A 128 11.87 -10.53 0.90
CA LEU A 128 12.02 -11.24 2.18
C LEU A 128 10.90 -10.85 3.15
N LEU A 129 10.58 -9.57 3.26
CA LEU A 129 9.51 -9.09 4.13
C LEU A 129 8.13 -9.55 3.65
N ALA A 130 7.91 -9.63 2.33
CA ALA A 130 6.67 -10.19 1.78
C ALA A 130 6.50 -11.66 2.19
N VAL A 131 7.55 -12.49 2.07
CA VAL A 131 7.55 -13.88 2.54
C VAL A 131 7.24 -13.97 4.03
N LYS A 132 7.99 -13.24 4.86
CA LYS A 132 7.80 -13.23 6.33
C LYS A 132 6.40 -12.75 6.74
N SER A 133 5.84 -11.81 6.01
CA SER A 133 4.47 -11.31 6.25
C SER A 133 3.42 -12.40 6.00
N LEU A 134 3.56 -13.14 4.91
CA LEU A 134 2.67 -14.25 4.59
C LEU A 134 2.82 -15.39 5.61
N GLU A 135 4.05 -15.75 5.98
CA GLU A 135 4.33 -16.75 7.02
C GLU A 135 3.74 -16.38 8.39
N THR A 136 3.65 -15.10 8.71
CA THR A 136 3.01 -14.63 9.96
C THR A 136 1.51 -14.92 9.97
N ILE A 137 0.87 -14.98 8.79
CA ILE A 137 -0.58 -15.18 8.65
C ILE A 137 -0.93 -16.65 8.45
N SER A 138 -0.21 -17.34 7.56
CA SER A 138 -0.46 -18.74 7.18
C SER A 138 0.81 -19.41 6.69
N SER A 139 0.93 -20.71 6.92
CA SER A 139 1.97 -21.55 6.29
C SER A 139 1.63 -21.97 4.86
N ASP A 140 0.38 -21.78 4.45
CA ASP A 140 -0.11 -22.08 3.10
C ASP A 140 -0.40 -20.77 2.37
N TYR A 141 0.54 -20.35 1.52
CA TYR A 141 0.46 -19.09 0.78
C TYR A 141 1.12 -19.19 -0.60
N VAL A 142 0.76 -18.27 -1.47
CA VAL A 142 1.42 -18.04 -2.76
C VAL A 142 1.92 -16.58 -2.77
N LEU A 143 3.19 -16.40 -3.10
CA LEU A 143 3.78 -15.08 -3.31
C LEU A 143 3.84 -14.78 -4.81
N ASP A 144 3.05 -13.81 -5.25
CA ASP A 144 3.12 -13.28 -6.61
C ASP A 144 4.11 -12.10 -6.67
N ILE A 145 5.08 -12.20 -7.61
CA ILE A 145 6.06 -11.15 -7.85
C ILE A 145 5.89 -10.60 -9.26
N SER A 146 5.69 -9.28 -9.36
CA SER A 146 5.61 -8.58 -10.64
C SER A 146 6.78 -7.60 -10.79
N HIS A 147 7.43 -7.62 -11.95
CA HIS A 147 8.57 -6.74 -12.23
C HIS A 147 8.44 -6.09 -13.60
N MET A 148 8.34 -4.76 -13.64
CA MET A 148 8.14 -4.00 -14.88
C MET A 148 9.28 -4.13 -15.88
N GLY A 149 10.49 -4.46 -15.43
CA GLY A 149 11.64 -4.74 -16.30
C GLY A 149 11.38 -5.94 -17.22
N ILE A 150 10.65 -6.97 -16.75
CA ILE A 150 10.26 -8.12 -17.57
C ILE A 150 9.32 -7.67 -18.69
N VAL A 151 8.31 -6.89 -18.35
CA VAL A 151 7.33 -6.36 -19.31
C VAL A 151 8.01 -5.48 -20.36
N ARG A 152 8.89 -4.57 -19.94
CA ARG A 152 9.66 -3.69 -20.84
C ARG A 152 10.61 -4.49 -21.74
N GLY A 153 11.26 -5.54 -21.21
CA GLY A 153 12.11 -6.44 -21.98
C GLY A 153 11.32 -7.13 -23.10
N LEU A 154 10.18 -7.72 -22.78
CA LEU A 154 9.30 -8.36 -23.77
C LEU A 154 8.83 -7.40 -24.87
N ILE A 155 8.41 -6.18 -24.51
CA ILE A 155 7.98 -5.17 -25.49
C ILE A 155 9.13 -4.80 -26.43
N ARG A 156 10.36 -4.67 -25.94
CA ARG A 156 11.53 -4.33 -26.76
C ARG A 156 11.90 -5.43 -27.75
N GLU A 157 11.70 -6.69 -27.40
CA GLU A 157 11.98 -7.82 -28.28
C GLU A 157 10.88 -8.05 -29.34
N LEU A 158 9.67 -7.54 -29.10
CA LEU A 158 8.53 -7.69 -29.99
C LEU A 158 8.26 -6.47 -30.89
N ALA A 159 8.95 -5.35 -30.67
CA ALA A 159 8.85 -4.10 -31.43
C ALA A 159 9.97 -3.97 -32.47
#